data_af71f19af51c66ca5384554cd3555e13
#
_entry.id   af71f19af51c66ca5384554cd3555e13
#
_cell.length_a   1.000
_cell.length_b   1.000
_cell.length_c   1.000
_cell.angle_alpha   90.00
_cell.angle_beta   90.00
_cell.angle_gamma   90.00
#
_symmetry.space_group_name_H-M   'P 1'
#
loop_
_entity.id
_entity.type
_entity.pdbx_description
1 polymer ?
#
loop_
_entity_poly.entity_id
_entity_poly.type
_entity_poly.pdbx_seq_one_letter_code
_entity_poly.pdbx_strand_id
1 'polypeptide(L)'
;EPYRRQRQMCIRDSYGSDYKYHHIYQGNNSRLDEMQAAFLSAKLPHLGRMNEERRRIAERYLTEITNTQILLPYVLKETNPVWHIFAVRCTKRDKLAEYLNEAGIGTNKHYPIPMHLQEAYKELMIPKGALPIAEEISATELSLPMYYGMTDEQISYVIDVINKY
;
A
#
# COMPACT_ATOMS: atom_id res chain seq x y z
N GLU A 1 6.23 13.07 -25.03
CA GLU A 1 7.67 13.03 -25.22
C GLU A 1 8.39 12.52 -23.96
N PRO A 2 8.72 11.23 -23.87
CA PRO A 2 9.33 10.65 -22.66
C PRO A 2 10.67 11.30 -22.29
N TYR A 3 11.54 11.54 -23.26
CA TYR A 3 12.86 12.14 -23.06
C TYR A 3 12.81 13.57 -22.49
N ARG A 4 11.84 14.36 -22.88
CA ARG A 4 11.69 15.74 -22.36
C ARG A 4 11.26 15.74 -20.90
N ARG A 5 10.33 14.86 -20.52
CA ARG A 5 9.89 14.70 -19.11
C ARG A 5 11.00 14.18 -18.22
N GLN A 6 11.76 13.21 -18.70
CA GLN A 6 12.90 12.64 -17.99
C GLN A 6 14.00 13.69 -17.79
N ARG A 7 14.33 14.48 -18.81
CA ARG A 7 15.28 15.59 -18.69
C ARG A 7 14.83 16.65 -17.70
N GLN A 8 13.55 17.04 -17.70
CA GLN A 8 13.01 17.99 -16.71
C GLN A 8 13.07 17.44 -15.28
N MET A 9 12.85 16.16 -15.10
CA MET A 9 12.95 15.49 -13.80
C MET A 9 14.40 15.54 -13.30
N CYS A 10 15.38 15.16 -14.13
CA CYS A 10 16.81 15.25 -13.79
C CYS A 10 17.26 16.67 -13.46
N ILE A 11 16.76 17.68 -14.16
CA ILE A 11 17.05 19.10 -13.88
C ILE A 11 16.53 19.48 -12.49
N ARG A 12 15.29 19.13 -12.15
CA ARG A 12 14.68 19.44 -10.84
C ARG A 12 15.36 18.73 -9.69
N ASP A 13 15.76 17.49 -9.87
CA ASP A 13 16.48 16.68 -8.89
C ASP A 13 17.94 17.13 -8.68
N SER A 14 18.44 17.98 -9.57
CA SER A 14 19.80 18.55 -9.56
C SER A 14 19.77 20.07 -9.37
N TYR A 15 19.05 20.57 -8.39
CA TYR A 15 18.94 21.98 -8.03
C TYR A 15 18.26 22.85 -9.10
N GLY A 16 17.60 22.28 -10.11
CA GLY A 16 16.99 23.03 -11.20
C GLY A 16 17.98 23.55 -12.25
N SER A 17 19.19 22.97 -12.32
CA SER A 17 20.25 23.39 -13.25
C SER A 17 20.12 22.71 -14.61
N ASP A 18 20.26 23.46 -15.67
CA ASP A 18 20.39 22.93 -17.04
C ASP A 18 21.86 22.68 -17.44
N TYR A 19 22.78 23.45 -16.86
CA TYR A 19 24.23 23.20 -16.89
C TYR A 19 24.87 23.72 -15.59
N LYS A 20 26.13 23.44 -15.37
CA LYS A 20 26.86 23.71 -14.12
C LYS A 20 26.69 25.16 -13.66
N TYR A 21 26.12 25.35 -12.45
CA TYR A 21 25.85 26.64 -11.80
C TYR A 21 24.81 27.56 -12.46
N HIS A 22 24.09 27.09 -13.47
CA HIS A 22 22.99 27.82 -14.07
C HIS A 22 21.64 27.17 -13.71
N HIS A 23 20.87 27.84 -12.86
CA HIS A 23 19.61 27.31 -12.31
C HIS A 23 18.44 27.99 -13.01
N ILE A 24 17.67 27.22 -13.79
CA ILE A 24 16.49 27.72 -14.54
C ILE A 24 15.18 27.44 -13.82
N TYR A 25 15.20 26.57 -12.79
CA TYR A 25 14.05 26.25 -11.95
C TYR A 25 14.47 26.20 -10.48
N GLN A 26 13.49 26.35 -9.58
CA GLN A 26 13.66 25.96 -8.18
C GLN A 26 13.65 24.44 -8.12
N GLY A 27 14.74 23.85 -7.73
CA GLY A 27 14.91 22.38 -7.64
C GLY A 27 15.43 21.98 -6.28
N ASN A 28 15.32 20.70 -5.96
CA ASN A 28 15.86 20.09 -4.77
C ASN A 28 17.06 19.21 -5.11
N ASN A 29 17.93 18.94 -4.11
CA ASN A 29 18.89 17.89 -4.23
C ASN A 29 18.20 16.56 -3.90
N SER A 30 17.80 15.82 -4.92
CA SER A 30 17.06 14.55 -4.78
C SER A 30 17.68 13.45 -5.63
N ARG A 31 19.01 13.35 -5.55
CA ARG A 31 19.76 12.32 -6.26
C ARG A 31 19.66 11.00 -5.51
N LEU A 32 19.57 9.90 -6.25
CA LEU A 32 19.67 8.56 -5.67
C LEU A 32 21.09 8.34 -5.15
N ASP A 33 21.19 7.97 -3.89
CA ASP A 33 22.46 7.58 -3.25
C ASP A 33 23.02 6.32 -3.90
N GLU A 34 24.35 6.27 -4.14
CA GLU A 34 24.99 5.15 -4.85
C GLU A 34 24.87 3.83 -4.08
N MET A 35 24.94 3.86 -2.76
CA MET A 35 24.75 2.66 -1.93
C MET A 35 23.30 2.15 -2.03
N GLN A 36 22.33 3.05 -1.99
CA GLN A 36 20.92 2.69 -2.18
C GLN A 36 20.67 2.14 -3.58
N ALA A 37 21.28 2.74 -4.61
CA ALA A 37 21.22 2.24 -5.98
C ALA A 37 21.81 0.83 -6.10
N ALA A 38 22.93 0.55 -5.45
CA ALA A 38 23.54 -0.77 -5.42
C ALA A 38 22.63 -1.81 -4.73
N PHE A 39 22.02 -1.47 -3.59
CA PHE A 39 21.04 -2.36 -2.93
C PHE A 39 19.81 -2.63 -3.78
N LEU A 40 19.28 -1.62 -4.45
CA LEU A 40 18.15 -1.78 -5.35
C LEU A 40 18.54 -2.65 -6.56
N SER A 41 19.72 -2.46 -7.13
CA SER A 41 20.22 -3.27 -8.24
C SER A 41 20.37 -4.75 -7.86
N ALA A 42 20.81 -5.03 -6.62
CA ALA A 42 20.89 -6.40 -6.12
C ALA A 42 19.50 -7.05 -5.89
N LYS A 43 18.48 -6.26 -5.52
CA LYS A 43 17.11 -6.75 -5.30
C LYS A 43 16.28 -6.88 -6.57
N LEU A 44 16.51 -6.03 -7.55
CA LEU A 44 15.70 -5.92 -8.76
C LEU A 44 15.52 -7.26 -9.51
N PRO A 45 16.56 -8.12 -9.68
CA PRO A 45 16.42 -9.42 -10.33
C PRO A 45 15.45 -10.37 -9.60
N HIS A 46 15.20 -10.16 -8.32
CA HIS A 46 14.32 -11.00 -7.50
C HIS A 46 12.88 -10.47 -7.39
N LEU A 47 12.63 -9.23 -7.85
CA LEU A 47 11.33 -8.56 -7.68
C LEU A 47 10.19 -9.34 -8.34
N GLY A 48 10.40 -9.93 -9.51
CA GLY A 48 9.39 -10.74 -10.19
C GLY A 48 8.89 -11.91 -9.33
N ARG A 49 9.82 -12.68 -8.76
CA ARG A 49 9.49 -13.79 -7.85
C ARG A 49 8.79 -13.32 -6.58
N MET A 50 9.25 -12.22 -5.99
CA MET A 50 8.62 -11.65 -4.79
C MET A 50 7.17 -11.21 -5.05
N ASN A 51 6.90 -10.63 -6.20
CA ASN A 51 5.55 -10.25 -6.60
C ASN A 51 4.67 -11.47 -6.89
N GLU A 52 5.23 -12.53 -7.48
CA GLU A 52 4.49 -13.77 -7.75
C GLU A 52 4.04 -14.46 -6.45
N GLU A 53 4.91 -14.53 -5.45
CA GLU A 53 4.52 -15.05 -4.14
C GLU A 53 3.41 -14.22 -3.48
N ARG A 54 3.47 -12.89 -3.58
CA ARG A 54 2.38 -12.03 -3.07
C ARG A 54 1.06 -12.27 -3.81
N ARG A 55 1.09 -12.51 -5.12
CA ARG A 55 -0.11 -12.88 -5.89
C ARG A 55 -0.69 -14.21 -5.43
N ARG A 56 0.17 -15.22 -5.21
CA ARG A 56 -0.25 -16.52 -4.68
C ARG A 56 -0.95 -16.39 -3.32
N ILE A 57 -0.39 -15.58 -2.41
CA ILE A 57 -1.03 -15.32 -1.11
C ILE A 57 -2.38 -14.63 -1.29
N ALA A 58 -2.43 -13.59 -2.14
CA ALA A 58 -3.65 -12.84 -2.41
C ALA A 58 -4.74 -13.72 -3.04
N GLU A 59 -4.39 -14.61 -3.96
CA GLU A 59 -5.31 -15.56 -4.58
C GLU A 59 -5.94 -16.48 -3.53
N ARG A 60 -5.15 -17.01 -2.60
CA ARG A 60 -5.65 -17.81 -1.48
C ARG A 60 -6.62 -16.99 -0.60
N TYR A 61 -6.26 -15.78 -0.24
CA TYR A 61 -7.17 -14.91 0.53
C TYR A 61 -8.47 -14.62 -0.21
N LEU A 62 -8.41 -14.32 -1.52
CA LEU A 62 -9.58 -14.02 -2.34
C LEU A 62 -10.51 -15.23 -2.53
N THR A 63 -9.98 -16.45 -2.53
CA THR A 63 -10.75 -17.66 -2.79
C THR A 63 -11.16 -18.43 -1.55
N GLU A 64 -10.36 -18.39 -0.48
CA GLU A 64 -10.55 -19.22 0.71
C GLU A 64 -11.17 -18.44 1.89
N ILE A 65 -11.14 -17.10 1.91
CA ILE A 65 -11.89 -16.30 2.91
C ILE A 65 -13.35 -16.28 2.49
N THR A 66 -14.20 -16.94 3.27
CA THR A 66 -15.63 -17.11 3.00
C THR A 66 -16.54 -16.38 4.00
N ASN A 67 -15.96 -15.75 5.03
CA ASN A 67 -16.71 -14.99 6.03
C ASN A 67 -17.43 -13.79 5.39
N THR A 68 -18.76 -13.81 5.42
CA THR A 68 -19.61 -12.78 4.80
C THR A 68 -19.56 -11.40 5.48
N GLN A 69 -18.98 -11.30 6.68
CA GLN A 69 -18.75 -10.03 7.35
C GLN A 69 -17.50 -9.30 6.80
N ILE A 70 -16.69 -9.99 6.00
CA ILE A 70 -15.45 -9.48 5.43
C ILE A 70 -15.67 -9.16 3.95
N LEU A 71 -15.56 -7.90 3.59
CA LEU A 71 -15.58 -7.48 2.20
C LEU A 71 -14.16 -7.54 1.63
N LEU A 72 -13.93 -8.44 0.70
CA LEU A 72 -12.67 -8.62 0.00
C LEU A 72 -12.47 -7.56 -1.09
N PRO A 73 -11.22 -7.23 -1.45
CA PRO A 73 -10.96 -6.30 -2.54
C PRO A 73 -11.40 -6.88 -3.89
N TYR A 74 -12.00 -6.04 -4.72
CA TYR A 74 -12.35 -6.40 -6.08
C TYR A 74 -11.17 -6.13 -7.02
N VAL A 75 -10.82 -7.10 -7.83
CA VAL A 75 -9.74 -7.03 -8.83
C VAL A 75 -10.34 -6.92 -10.22
N LEU A 76 -10.02 -5.86 -10.94
CA LEU A 76 -10.42 -5.71 -12.34
C LEU A 76 -9.71 -6.76 -13.20
N LYS A 77 -10.43 -7.38 -14.15
CA LYS A 77 -9.93 -8.46 -15.00
C LYS A 77 -8.67 -8.13 -15.80
N GLU A 78 -8.50 -6.85 -16.14
CA GLU A 78 -7.37 -6.36 -16.94
C GLU A 78 -6.19 -5.87 -16.10
N THR A 79 -6.24 -6.06 -14.77
CA THR A 79 -5.19 -5.62 -13.86
C THR A 79 -4.43 -6.80 -13.27
N ASN A 80 -3.13 -6.57 -13.01
CA ASN A 80 -2.28 -7.54 -12.35
C ASN A 80 -1.62 -6.90 -11.11
N PRO A 81 -2.33 -6.84 -9.98
CA PRO A 81 -1.83 -6.17 -8.78
C PRO A 81 -0.60 -6.86 -8.21
N VAL A 82 0.29 -6.06 -7.61
CA VAL A 82 1.48 -6.57 -6.92
C VAL A 82 1.27 -6.84 -5.43
N TRP A 83 0.10 -6.51 -4.91
CA TRP A 83 -0.32 -6.80 -3.54
C TRP A 83 0.69 -6.34 -2.47
N HIS A 84 1.05 -5.07 -2.53
CA HIS A 84 1.85 -4.48 -1.46
C HIS A 84 1.14 -4.57 -0.10
N ILE A 85 -0.16 -4.34 -0.11
CA ILE A 85 -1.09 -4.45 1.00
C ILE A 85 -2.27 -5.31 0.54
N PHE A 86 -2.80 -6.16 1.41
CA PHE A 86 -4.08 -6.85 1.20
C PHE A 86 -5.10 -6.26 2.18
N ALA A 87 -5.87 -5.30 1.70
CA ALA A 87 -6.87 -4.57 2.47
C ALA A 87 -8.24 -5.24 2.36
N VAL A 88 -8.81 -5.62 3.49
CA VAL A 88 -10.21 -6.04 3.61
C VAL A 88 -11.04 -4.96 4.27
N ARG A 89 -12.36 -5.04 4.18
CA ARG A 89 -13.25 -4.12 4.89
C ARG A 89 -14.20 -4.89 5.78
N CYS A 90 -14.41 -4.36 6.99
CA CYS A 90 -15.36 -4.89 7.96
C CYS A 90 -16.04 -3.74 8.70
N THR A 91 -17.35 -3.76 8.85
CA THR A 91 -18.09 -2.73 9.60
C THR A 91 -17.69 -2.67 11.07
N LYS A 92 -17.28 -3.80 11.64
CA LYS A 92 -16.76 -3.92 13.00
C LYS A 92 -15.22 -4.03 13.00
N ARG A 93 -14.54 -3.26 12.15
CA ARG A 93 -13.10 -3.33 11.91
C ARG A 93 -12.25 -3.42 13.18
N ASP A 94 -12.52 -2.62 14.19
CA ASP A 94 -11.71 -2.59 15.42
C ASP A 94 -11.88 -3.87 16.24
N LYS A 95 -13.09 -4.44 16.30
CA LYS A 95 -13.33 -5.75 16.93
C LYS A 95 -12.65 -6.88 16.15
N LEU A 96 -12.66 -6.83 14.83
CA LEU A 96 -11.92 -7.78 14.00
C LEU A 96 -10.42 -7.69 14.27
N ALA A 97 -9.88 -6.47 14.38
CA ALA A 97 -8.47 -6.27 14.67
C ALA A 97 -8.08 -6.81 16.05
N GLU A 98 -8.89 -6.61 17.07
CA GLU A 98 -8.70 -7.17 18.42
C GLU A 98 -8.73 -8.71 18.37
N TYR A 99 -9.75 -9.29 17.76
CA TYR A 99 -9.89 -10.74 17.62
C TYR A 99 -8.70 -11.39 16.91
N LEU A 100 -8.24 -10.80 15.82
CA LEU A 100 -7.05 -11.27 15.08
C LEU A 100 -5.78 -11.13 15.92
N ASN A 101 -5.63 -10.03 16.65
CA ASN A 101 -4.48 -9.81 17.52
C ASN A 101 -4.44 -10.80 18.69
N GLU A 102 -5.57 -11.14 19.28
CA GLU A 102 -5.67 -12.19 20.32
C GLU A 102 -5.27 -13.56 19.79
N ALA A 103 -5.51 -13.83 18.50
CA ALA A 103 -5.03 -15.02 17.80
C ALA A 103 -3.56 -14.91 17.33
N GLY A 104 -2.83 -13.86 17.69
CA GLY A 104 -1.44 -13.65 17.29
C GLY A 104 -1.26 -13.19 15.84
N ILE A 105 -2.33 -12.73 15.17
CA ILE A 105 -2.31 -12.21 13.80
C ILE A 105 -2.21 -10.69 13.83
N GLY A 106 -1.02 -10.16 13.49
CA GLY A 106 -0.81 -8.72 13.41
C GLY A 106 -1.53 -8.11 12.20
N THR A 107 -2.29 -7.04 12.43
CA THR A 107 -2.99 -6.28 11.39
C THR A 107 -2.62 -4.80 11.44
N ASN A 108 -2.88 -4.06 10.37
CA ASN A 108 -2.65 -2.62 10.32
C ASN A 108 -3.82 -1.90 9.64
N LYS A 109 -3.89 -0.59 9.81
CA LYS A 109 -4.91 0.30 9.20
C LYS A 109 -4.25 1.27 8.23
N HIS A 110 -4.59 1.20 6.93
CA HIS A 110 -3.99 2.05 5.90
C HIS A 110 -5.08 2.86 5.14
N TYR A 111 -5.56 4.02 5.68
CA TYR A 111 -5.13 4.72 6.91
C TYR A 111 -6.36 5.05 7.76
N PRO A 112 -6.25 5.15 9.10
CA PRO A 112 -7.43 5.26 9.97
C PRO A 112 -8.11 6.63 9.91
N ILE A 113 -7.42 7.67 9.44
CA ILE A 113 -7.95 9.02 9.28
C ILE A 113 -7.76 9.45 7.82
N PRO A 114 -8.84 9.75 7.08
CA PRO A 114 -8.71 10.21 5.70
C PRO A 114 -8.01 11.57 5.62
N MET A 115 -7.31 11.83 4.50
CA MET A 115 -6.41 12.97 4.36
C MET A 115 -7.06 14.32 4.69
N HIS A 116 -8.30 14.54 4.23
CA HIS A 116 -9.01 15.82 4.45
C HIS A 116 -9.42 16.06 5.92
N LEU A 117 -9.39 15.02 6.77
CA LEU A 117 -9.68 15.12 8.21
C LEU A 117 -8.39 15.12 9.06
N GLN A 118 -7.22 15.07 8.45
CA GLN A 118 -5.96 15.19 9.16
C GLN A 118 -5.75 16.63 9.66
N GLU A 119 -5.22 16.78 10.87
CA GLU A 119 -4.91 18.08 11.47
C GLU A 119 -4.05 18.98 10.55
N ALA A 120 -3.10 18.35 9.84
CA ALA A 120 -2.21 19.03 8.91
C ALA A 120 -2.93 19.71 7.73
N TYR A 121 -4.16 19.32 7.43
CA TYR A 121 -4.95 19.83 6.30
C TYR A 121 -6.21 20.58 6.72
N LYS A 122 -6.33 20.94 8.01
CA LYS A 122 -7.49 21.68 8.53
C LYS A 122 -7.75 23.02 7.82
N GLU A 123 -6.71 23.64 7.27
CA GLU A 123 -6.81 24.89 6.51
C GLU A 123 -7.62 24.75 5.22
N LEU A 124 -7.76 23.54 4.67
CA LEU A 124 -8.59 23.29 3.50
C LEU A 124 -10.08 23.38 3.79
N MET A 125 -10.48 23.43 5.08
CA MET A 125 -11.86 23.53 5.55
C MET A 125 -12.83 22.54 4.90
N ILE A 126 -12.36 21.33 4.55
CA ILE A 126 -13.18 20.26 4.01
C ILE A 126 -13.84 19.52 5.19
N PRO A 127 -15.18 19.64 5.36
CA PRO A 127 -15.84 19.07 6.53
C PRO A 127 -15.97 17.56 6.43
N LYS A 128 -16.16 16.91 7.58
CA LYS A 128 -16.59 15.51 7.64
C LYS A 128 -17.91 15.34 6.88
N GLY A 129 -18.00 14.26 6.10
CA GLY A 129 -19.13 13.96 5.20
C GLY A 129 -18.93 14.47 3.77
N ALA A 130 -17.92 15.30 3.51
CA ALA A 130 -17.64 15.81 2.17
C ALA A 130 -17.09 14.72 1.21
N LEU A 131 -16.36 13.75 1.76
CA LEU A 131 -15.78 12.63 0.99
C LEU A 131 -16.21 11.29 1.59
N PRO A 132 -17.51 10.93 1.47
CA PRO A 132 -18.11 9.81 2.21
C PRO A 132 -17.45 8.46 1.92
N ILE A 133 -17.03 8.21 0.69
CA ILE A 133 -16.37 6.95 0.31
C ILE A 133 -14.99 6.83 1.00
N ALA A 134 -14.20 7.89 1.00
CA ALA A 134 -12.90 7.89 1.66
C ALA A 134 -13.04 7.73 3.18
N GLU A 135 -14.04 8.37 3.77
CA GLU A 135 -14.35 8.28 5.20
C GLU A 135 -14.82 6.86 5.58
N GLU A 136 -15.68 6.26 4.76
CA GLU A 136 -16.14 4.88 4.97
C GLU A 136 -14.99 3.87 4.86
N ILE A 137 -14.13 4.00 3.84
CA ILE A 137 -12.96 3.13 3.68
C ILE A 137 -12.05 3.25 4.90
N SER A 138 -11.70 4.47 5.33
CA SER A 138 -10.85 4.69 6.51
C SER A 138 -11.45 4.13 7.80
N ALA A 139 -12.78 4.10 7.91
CA ALA A 139 -13.47 3.56 9.07
C ALA A 139 -13.55 2.02 9.08
N THR A 140 -13.52 1.37 7.92
CA THR A 140 -13.79 -0.07 7.77
C THR A 140 -12.59 -0.89 7.29
N GLU A 141 -11.54 -0.26 6.76
CA GLU A 141 -10.37 -0.94 6.22
C GLU A 141 -9.51 -1.58 7.32
N LEU A 142 -9.04 -2.80 7.04
CA LEU A 142 -8.05 -3.52 7.83
C LEU A 142 -7.12 -4.28 6.89
N SER A 143 -5.83 -4.09 7.03
CA SER A 143 -4.83 -4.77 6.22
C SER A 143 -4.36 -6.07 6.88
N LEU A 144 -4.50 -7.17 6.16
CA LEU A 144 -4.06 -8.49 6.58
C LEU A 144 -2.55 -8.68 6.35
N PRO A 145 -1.90 -9.65 7.04
CA PRO A 145 -0.50 -9.98 6.80
C PRO A 145 -0.25 -10.31 5.33
N MET A 146 0.72 -9.62 4.73
CA MET A 146 1.08 -9.78 3.32
C MET A 146 2.57 -9.48 3.13
N TYR A 147 3.40 -10.52 3.08
CA TYR A 147 4.84 -10.35 2.88
C TYR A 147 5.44 -11.53 2.11
N TYR A 148 6.57 -11.28 1.47
CA TYR A 148 7.36 -12.32 0.82
C TYR A 148 7.90 -13.32 1.84
N GLY A 149 7.70 -14.61 1.58
CA GLY A 149 8.15 -15.70 2.45
C GLY A 149 7.12 -16.16 3.50
N MET A 150 5.85 -15.74 3.40
CA MET A 150 4.79 -16.38 4.20
C MET A 150 4.66 -17.84 3.83
N THR A 151 4.65 -18.73 4.85
CA THR A 151 4.45 -20.16 4.63
C THR A 151 2.96 -20.48 4.39
N ASP A 152 2.70 -21.63 3.78
CA ASP A 152 1.32 -22.08 3.54
C ASP A 152 0.54 -22.29 4.84
N GLU A 153 1.21 -22.72 5.91
CA GLU A 153 0.62 -22.88 7.24
C GLU A 153 0.21 -21.52 7.81
N GLN A 154 1.04 -20.49 7.67
CA GLN A 154 0.73 -19.14 8.13
C GLN A 154 -0.47 -18.55 7.36
N ILE A 155 -0.52 -18.74 6.05
CA ILE A 155 -1.62 -18.27 5.21
C ILE A 155 -2.91 -18.98 5.60
N SER A 156 -2.88 -20.33 5.72
CA SER A 156 -4.03 -21.13 6.15
C SER A 156 -4.52 -20.71 7.52
N TYR A 157 -3.62 -20.47 8.46
CA TYR A 157 -3.97 -20.01 9.81
C TYR A 157 -4.72 -18.67 9.80
N VAL A 158 -4.25 -17.70 9.03
CA VAL A 158 -4.94 -16.40 8.89
C VAL A 158 -6.35 -16.59 8.33
N ILE A 159 -6.49 -17.41 7.28
CA ILE A 159 -7.77 -17.70 6.63
C ILE A 159 -8.73 -18.39 7.62
N ASP A 160 -8.26 -19.43 8.32
CA ASP A 160 -9.06 -20.19 9.27
C ASP A 160 -9.58 -19.33 10.43
N VAL A 161 -8.73 -18.44 10.96
CA VAL A 161 -9.13 -17.52 12.05
C VAL A 161 -10.16 -16.50 11.56
N ILE A 162 -9.94 -15.90 10.37
CA ILE A 162 -10.90 -14.93 9.79
C ILE A 162 -12.25 -15.60 9.50
N ASN A 163 -12.25 -16.83 9.00
CA ASN A 163 -13.48 -17.55 8.68
C ASN A 163 -14.29 -17.95 9.93
N LYS A 164 -13.68 -17.97 11.10
CA LYS A 164 -14.33 -18.22 12.39
C LYS A 164 -14.83 -16.97 13.13
N TYR A 165 -14.43 -15.78 12.69
CA TYR A 165 -14.89 -14.50 13.24
C TYR A 165 -16.36 -14.29 12.94
#